data_157ffa051d40130f597a908688c6a306
#
_entry.id   157ffa051d40130f597a908688c6a306
#
_cell.length_a   1.000
_cell.length_b   1.000
_cell.length_c   1.000
_cell.angle_alpha   90.00
_cell.angle_beta   90.00
_cell.angle_gamma   90.00
#
_symmetry.space_group_name_H-M   'P 1'
#
loop_
_entity.id
_entity.type
_entity.pdbx_description
1 polymer ?
#
loop_
_entity_poly.entity_id
_entity_poly.type
_entity_poly.pdbx_seq_one_letter_code
_entity_poly.pdbx_strand_id
1 'polypeptide(L)'
;MKFWKLKMNDRNYLLVSVRREHMRDVTLCSEQMQQEHQSFVGSIGKEDIRFQIVEDAAPVGICSLEAVCCLGFWYMKQFEKDTCRIRLQEQACRMKCFRNLVTLEIREHDTYCMPQAYEIQDAMHFSTPEGFESLIPIYRKAYHEDLLHKIAVGVSRGGKSLLRWSNNKIYLSAPVYMDYEGIVRKM
;
A
#
# COMPACT_ATOMS: atom_id res chain seq x y z
N MET A 1 22.15 -8.39 4.64
CA MET A 1 20.75 -8.00 4.83
C MET A 1 20.04 -8.10 3.49
N LYS A 2 18.87 -8.74 3.40
CA LYS A 2 18.09 -8.81 2.16
C LYS A 2 17.20 -7.60 2.04
N PHE A 3 17.06 -7.09 0.84
CA PHE A 3 16.12 -6.02 0.52
C PHE A 3 15.41 -6.27 -0.81
N TRP A 4 14.24 -5.65 -0.99
CA TRP A 4 13.46 -5.72 -2.21
C TRP A 4 13.00 -4.31 -2.58
N LYS A 5 13.20 -3.96 -3.83
CA LYS A 5 12.63 -2.75 -4.40
C LYS A 5 11.31 -3.10 -5.08
N LEU A 6 10.26 -2.47 -4.61
CA LEU A 6 8.91 -2.62 -5.14
C LEU A 6 8.47 -1.29 -5.74
N LYS A 7 7.60 -1.37 -6.71
CA LYS A 7 6.97 -0.21 -7.33
C LYS A 7 5.46 -0.39 -7.31
N MET A 8 4.76 0.64 -6.85
CA MET A 8 3.31 0.74 -6.94
C MET A 8 2.96 2.13 -7.43
N ASN A 9 2.16 2.20 -8.49
CA ASN A 9 1.94 3.44 -9.21
C ASN A 9 3.31 4.03 -9.64
N ASP A 10 3.53 5.33 -9.44
CA ASP A 10 4.82 5.98 -9.78
C ASP A 10 5.79 6.08 -8.60
N ARG A 11 5.49 5.40 -7.47
CA ARG A 11 6.31 5.41 -6.27
C ARG A 11 7.12 4.14 -6.09
N ASN A 12 8.33 4.32 -5.58
CA ASN A 12 9.22 3.23 -5.22
C ASN A 12 9.20 3.00 -3.71
N TYR A 13 9.25 1.73 -3.33
CA TYR A 13 9.28 1.28 -1.94
C TYR A 13 10.46 0.35 -1.74
N LEU A 14 11.25 0.60 -0.73
CA LEU A 14 12.33 -0.29 -0.35
C LEU A 14 11.89 -1.08 0.89
N LEU A 15 11.74 -2.37 0.71
CA LEU A 15 11.43 -3.29 1.79
C LEU A 15 12.71 -3.96 2.25
N VAL A 16 13.00 -3.86 3.55
CA VAL A 16 14.18 -4.46 4.16
C VAL A 16 13.75 -5.48 5.21
N SER A 17 14.22 -6.73 5.07
CA SER A 17 14.00 -7.76 6.08
C SER A 17 14.93 -7.52 7.26
N VAL A 18 14.34 -7.22 8.41
CA VAL A 18 15.09 -6.91 9.63
C VAL A 18 14.99 -8.09 10.61
N ARG A 19 16.11 -8.72 10.91
CA ARG A 19 16.26 -9.56 12.11
C ARG A 19 16.53 -8.65 13.31
N ARG A 20 16.08 -9.04 14.51
CA ARG A 20 16.25 -8.26 15.75
C ARG A 20 17.68 -7.74 15.96
N GLU A 21 18.66 -8.50 15.50
CA GLU A 21 20.11 -8.25 15.68
C GLU A 21 20.64 -7.14 14.76
N HIS A 22 19.88 -6.71 13.72
CA HIS A 22 20.37 -5.80 12.68
C HIS A 22 19.61 -4.45 12.62
N MET A 23 18.83 -4.11 13.64
CA MET A 23 18.07 -2.85 13.64
C MET A 23 18.97 -1.60 13.50
N ARG A 24 20.17 -1.61 14.10
CA ARG A 24 21.14 -0.50 13.99
C ARG A 24 21.70 -0.37 12.57
N ASP A 25 21.95 -1.51 11.91
CA ASP A 25 22.52 -1.51 10.56
C ASP A 25 21.56 -0.93 9.51
N VAL A 26 20.25 -1.03 9.74
CA VAL A 26 19.23 -0.48 8.84
C VAL A 26 19.15 1.04 8.95
N THR A 27 19.25 1.58 10.16
CA THR A 27 19.31 3.03 10.39
C THR A 27 20.50 3.65 9.65
N LEU A 28 21.67 3.03 9.75
CA LEU A 28 22.88 3.49 9.04
C LEU A 28 22.72 3.42 7.50
N CYS A 29 22.06 2.38 6.96
CA CYS A 29 21.82 2.30 5.52
C CYS A 29 20.84 3.38 5.04
N SER A 30 19.82 3.72 5.81
CA SER A 30 18.85 4.75 5.45
C SER A 30 19.46 6.17 5.52
N GLU A 31 20.31 6.42 6.51
CA GLU A 31 21.08 7.68 6.61
C GLU A 31 22.02 7.86 5.42
N GLN A 32 22.67 6.77 4.96
CA GLN A 32 23.51 6.80 3.76
C GLN A 32 22.71 7.02 2.47
N MET A 33 21.45 6.59 2.42
CA MET A 33 20.58 6.78 1.26
C MET A 33 19.88 8.15 1.24
N GLN A 34 20.07 8.98 2.27
CA GLN A 34 19.45 10.31 2.43
C GLN A 34 17.93 10.32 2.27
N GLN A 35 17.28 9.19 2.58
CA GLN A 35 15.82 9.05 2.48
C GLN A 35 15.22 8.98 3.88
N GLU A 36 14.11 9.65 4.06
CA GLU A 36 13.29 9.46 5.25
C GLU A 36 12.78 8.02 5.28
N HIS A 37 12.95 7.35 6.41
CA HIS A 37 12.51 5.99 6.59
C HIS A 37 11.57 5.86 7.78
N GLN A 38 10.64 4.96 7.66
CA GLN A 38 9.76 4.59 8.74
C GLN A 38 9.91 3.11 9.06
N SER A 39 10.04 2.82 10.35
CA SER A 39 10.06 1.45 10.83
C SER A 39 8.67 1.05 11.29
N PHE A 40 8.16 -0.03 10.73
CA PHE A 40 6.90 -0.61 11.13
C PHE A 40 7.12 -1.98 11.77
N VAL A 41 6.39 -2.23 12.85
CA VAL A 41 6.27 -3.56 13.44
C VAL A 41 4.86 -4.02 13.19
N GLY A 42 4.72 -5.16 12.52
CA GLY A 42 3.42 -5.71 12.19
C GLY A 42 3.42 -7.22 12.15
N SER A 43 2.22 -7.79 12.10
CA SER A 43 2.05 -9.22 11.87
C SER A 43 1.46 -9.45 10.48
N ILE A 44 2.00 -10.45 9.77
CA ILE A 44 1.47 -10.92 8.51
C ILE A 44 1.08 -12.38 8.67
N GLY A 45 -0.22 -12.66 8.52
CA GLY A 45 -0.73 -14.00 8.76
C GLY A 45 -0.65 -14.36 10.24
N LYS A 46 0.12 -15.40 10.58
CA LYS A 46 0.37 -15.86 11.96
C LYS A 46 1.76 -15.48 12.49
N GLU A 47 2.56 -14.81 11.67
CA GLU A 47 3.95 -14.49 11.98
C GLU A 47 4.10 -13.01 12.32
N ASP A 48 4.87 -12.72 13.37
CA ASP A 48 5.31 -11.36 13.65
C ASP A 48 6.53 -11.05 12.78
N ILE A 49 6.31 -10.26 11.74
CA ILE A 49 7.38 -9.85 10.83
C ILE A 49 7.76 -8.40 11.14
N ARG A 50 9.02 -8.20 11.43
CA ARG A 50 9.60 -6.86 11.51
C ARG A 50 10.16 -6.47 10.16
N PHE A 51 9.74 -5.33 9.66
CA PHE A 51 10.22 -4.79 8.39
C PHE A 51 10.36 -3.28 8.50
N GLN A 52 11.22 -2.74 7.67
CA GLN A 52 11.29 -1.31 7.40
C GLN A 52 10.89 -1.06 5.97
N ILE A 53 10.05 -0.06 5.79
CA ILE A 53 9.70 0.46 4.49
C ILE A 53 10.31 1.85 4.39
N VAL A 54 11.08 2.07 3.35
CA VAL A 54 11.55 3.40 2.98
C VAL A 54 10.56 3.94 1.96
N GLU A 55 9.98 5.05 2.28
CA GLU A 55 8.94 5.71 1.49
C GLU A 55 9.27 7.19 1.35
N ASP A 56 9.28 7.70 0.11
CA ASP A 56 9.50 9.13 -0.14
C ASP A 56 8.29 9.94 0.33
N ALA A 57 8.53 10.92 1.20
CA ALA A 57 7.57 11.93 1.65
C ALA A 57 6.30 11.39 2.36
N ALA A 58 6.41 10.30 3.13
CA ALA A 58 5.30 9.84 3.96
C ALA A 58 5.20 10.65 5.27
N PRO A 59 4.00 10.88 5.79
CA PRO A 59 3.82 11.45 7.13
C PRO A 59 4.47 10.57 8.18
N VAL A 60 5.19 11.16 9.13
CA VAL A 60 5.88 10.43 10.19
C VAL A 60 4.87 9.59 11.00
N GLY A 61 5.16 8.29 11.14
CA GLY A 61 4.38 7.38 11.99
C GLY A 61 3.16 6.72 11.34
N ILE A 62 2.84 7.03 10.07
CA ILE A 62 1.72 6.44 9.33
C ILE A 62 2.24 5.71 8.10
N CYS A 63 1.96 4.40 8.01
CA CYS A 63 2.26 3.63 6.81
C CYS A 63 1.19 3.90 5.75
N SER A 64 1.60 4.31 4.55
CA SER A 64 0.67 4.50 3.44
C SER A 64 0.03 3.17 3.03
N LEU A 65 -1.18 3.20 2.51
CA LEU A 65 -1.83 1.99 1.97
C LEU A 65 -1.04 1.39 0.80
N GLU A 66 -0.34 2.20 0.03
CA GLU A 66 0.55 1.74 -1.04
C GLU A 66 1.70 0.90 -0.48
N ALA A 67 2.35 1.37 0.59
CA ALA A 67 3.39 0.63 1.28
C ALA A 67 2.87 -0.69 1.85
N VAL A 68 1.66 -0.68 2.42
CA VAL A 68 0.97 -1.90 2.90
C VAL A 68 0.70 -2.87 1.75
N CYS A 69 0.26 -2.38 0.59
CA CYS A 69 0.06 -3.20 -0.60
C CYS A 69 1.39 -3.82 -1.10
N CYS A 70 2.46 -3.06 -1.11
CA CYS A 70 3.79 -3.55 -1.47
C CYS A 70 4.26 -4.65 -0.52
N LEU A 71 4.08 -4.47 0.79
CA LEU A 71 4.42 -5.47 1.78
C LEU A 71 3.60 -6.74 1.61
N GLY A 72 2.28 -6.61 1.41
CA GLY A 72 1.40 -7.76 1.16
C GLY A 72 1.75 -8.51 -0.11
N PHE A 73 2.06 -7.79 -1.19
CA PHE A 73 2.53 -8.37 -2.44
C PHE A 73 3.81 -9.19 -2.24
N TRP A 74 4.82 -8.57 -1.60
CA TRP A 74 6.06 -9.25 -1.27
C TRP A 74 5.82 -10.54 -0.48
N TYR A 75 5.03 -10.46 0.59
CA TYR A 75 4.73 -11.62 1.43
C TYR A 75 4.05 -12.74 0.64
N MET A 76 3.02 -12.40 -0.15
CA MET A 76 2.30 -13.39 -0.96
C MET A 76 3.20 -14.04 -1.98
N LYS A 77 4.14 -13.30 -2.58
CA LYS A 77 5.13 -13.86 -3.53
C LYS A 77 6.16 -14.74 -2.83
N GLN A 78 6.72 -14.32 -1.70
CA GLN A 78 7.72 -15.09 -0.97
C GLN A 78 7.19 -16.41 -0.41
N PHE A 79 5.94 -16.47 -0.03
CA PHE A 79 5.31 -17.64 0.60
C PHE A 79 4.30 -18.36 -0.30
N GLU A 80 4.27 -18.03 -1.59
CA GLU A 80 3.37 -18.64 -2.59
C GLU A 80 1.91 -18.65 -2.17
N LYS A 81 1.42 -17.49 -1.68
CA LYS A 81 0.05 -17.31 -1.22
C LYS A 81 -0.70 -16.31 -2.12
N ASP A 82 -2.00 -16.55 -2.30
CA ASP A 82 -2.89 -15.64 -3.04
C ASP A 82 -3.56 -14.60 -2.14
N THR A 83 -3.49 -14.79 -0.82
CA THR A 83 -4.12 -13.92 0.16
C THR A 83 -3.22 -13.70 1.36
N CYS A 84 -3.31 -12.51 1.95
CA CYS A 84 -2.69 -12.25 3.24
C CYS A 84 -3.55 -11.30 4.08
N ARG A 85 -3.25 -11.28 5.38
CA ARG A 85 -3.77 -10.31 6.32
C ARG A 85 -2.59 -9.65 7.01
N ILE A 86 -2.51 -8.35 6.87
CA ILE A 86 -1.49 -7.53 7.53
C ILE A 86 -2.16 -6.78 8.67
N ARG A 87 -1.50 -6.78 9.82
CA ARG A 87 -1.87 -5.92 10.94
C ARG A 87 -0.71 -4.98 11.21
N LEU A 88 -0.96 -3.70 11.05
CA LEU A 88 -0.04 -2.61 11.35
C LEU A 88 -0.69 -1.73 12.40
N GLN A 89 -0.12 -1.64 13.59
CA GLN A 89 -0.72 -0.91 14.69
C GLN A 89 -2.19 -1.33 14.89
N GLU A 90 -3.14 -0.40 14.76
CA GLU A 90 -4.58 -0.66 14.90
C GLU A 90 -5.27 -1.05 13.60
N GLN A 91 -4.59 -0.90 12.46
CA GLN A 91 -5.15 -1.24 11.15
C GLN A 91 -4.93 -2.70 10.81
N ALA A 92 -5.99 -3.37 10.38
CA ALA A 92 -5.94 -4.73 9.85
C ALA A 92 -6.43 -4.75 8.41
N CYS A 93 -5.52 -4.99 7.47
CA CYS A 93 -5.80 -5.03 6.06
C CYS A 93 -5.85 -6.47 5.56
N ARG A 94 -6.88 -6.80 4.76
CA ARG A 94 -6.97 -8.05 4.03
C ARG A 94 -6.70 -7.81 2.57
N MET A 95 -5.83 -8.60 1.98
CA MET A 95 -5.43 -8.45 0.59
C MET A 95 -5.48 -9.76 -0.16
N LYS A 96 -5.66 -9.64 -1.48
CA LYS A 96 -5.52 -10.71 -2.45
C LYS A 96 -4.54 -10.26 -3.52
N CYS A 97 -3.84 -11.22 -4.12
CA CYS A 97 -2.97 -10.97 -5.25
C CYS A 97 -3.29 -11.93 -6.39
N PHE A 98 -3.47 -11.38 -7.57
CA PHE A 98 -3.52 -12.15 -8.80
C PHE A 98 -2.48 -11.61 -9.78
N ARG A 99 -1.46 -12.41 -10.07
CA ARG A 99 -0.26 -11.99 -10.81
C ARG A 99 0.44 -10.83 -10.08
N ASN A 100 0.33 -9.60 -10.59
CA ASN A 100 0.87 -8.37 -10.01
C ASN A 100 -0.23 -7.40 -9.54
N LEU A 101 -1.49 -7.78 -9.66
CA LEU A 101 -2.62 -6.96 -9.23
C LEU A 101 -2.93 -7.28 -7.76
N VAL A 102 -2.67 -6.33 -6.87
CA VAL A 102 -3.04 -6.40 -5.46
C VAL A 102 -4.40 -5.78 -5.28
N THR A 103 -5.29 -6.48 -4.58
CA THR A 103 -6.62 -6.00 -4.22
C THR A 103 -6.72 -5.90 -2.71
N LEU A 104 -6.93 -4.70 -2.22
CA LEU A 104 -7.14 -4.36 -0.82
C LEU A 104 -8.63 -4.35 -0.52
N GLU A 105 -9.03 -5.03 0.57
CA GLU A 105 -10.40 -5.00 1.10
C GLU A 105 -10.52 -3.86 2.12
N ILE A 106 -11.34 -2.88 1.82
CA ILE A 106 -11.67 -1.73 2.67
C ILE A 106 -13.06 -1.95 3.25
N ARG A 107 -13.19 -1.87 4.57
CA ARG A 107 -14.48 -2.02 5.25
C ARG A 107 -15.25 -0.71 5.24
N GLU A 108 -16.56 -0.80 5.38
CA GLU A 108 -17.44 0.38 5.43
C GLU A 108 -17.09 1.34 6.58
N HIS A 109 -16.60 0.79 7.70
CA HIS A 109 -16.27 1.58 8.91
C HIS A 109 -14.86 2.17 8.91
N ASP A 110 -14.02 1.78 7.94
CA ASP A 110 -12.67 2.33 7.84
C ASP A 110 -12.78 3.81 7.44
N THR A 111 -12.25 4.70 8.27
CA THR A 111 -12.35 6.14 8.08
C THR A 111 -11.17 6.66 7.28
N TYR A 112 -11.46 7.41 6.24
CA TYR A 112 -10.48 8.11 5.40
C TYR A 112 -10.91 9.57 5.24
N CYS A 113 -9.94 10.48 5.26
CA CYS A 113 -10.22 11.90 5.07
C CYS A 113 -10.58 12.18 3.60
N MET A 114 -11.63 13.01 3.41
CA MET A 114 -11.94 13.51 2.07
C MET A 114 -10.80 14.42 1.59
N PRO A 115 -10.36 14.28 0.33
CA PRO A 115 -9.36 15.16 -0.24
C PRO A 115 -9.93 16.58 -0.44
N GLN A 116 -9.03 17.55 -0.53
CA GLN A 116 -9.39 18.94 -0.78
C GLN A 116 -9.88 19.17 -2.21
N ALA A 117 -9.36 18.39 -3.15
CA ALA A 117 -9.70 18.49 -4.56
C ALA A 117 -9.93 17.11 -5.19
N TYR A 118 -11.02 17.00 -5.92
CA TYR A 118 -11.31 15.83 -6.77
C TYR A 118 -12.28 16.21 -7.89
N GLU A 119 -12.32 15.42 -8.93
CA GLU A 119 -13.19 15.58 -10.08
C GLU A 119 -13.84 14.24 -10.46
N ILE A 120 -15.14 14.25 -10.70
CA ILE A 120 -15.87 13.14 -11.29
C ILE A 120 -16.06 13.46 -12.76
N GLN A 121 -15.39 12.71 -13.63
CA GLN A 121 -15.39 12.94 -15.09
C GLN A 121 -16.61 12.31 -15.75
N ASP A 122 -16.97 11.11 -15.31
CA ASP A 122 -18.17 10.37 -15.74
C ASP A 122 -18.52 9.29 -14.69
N ALA A 123 -19.53 8.47 -15.00
CA ALA A 123 -20.00 7.43 -14.09
C ALA A 123 -18.99 6.31 -13.80
N MET A 124 -17.86 6.27 -14.49
CA MET A 124 -16.81 5.25 -14.33
C MET A 124 -15.43 5.83 -14.01
N HIS A 125 -15.23 7.14 -14.14
CA HIS A 125 -13.92 7.76 -13.98
C HIS A 125 -13.98 8.96 -13.05
N PHE A 126 -13.01 9.01 -12.14
CA PHE A 126 -12.79 10.14 -11.24
C PHE A 126 -11.30 10.31 -10.94
N SER A 127 -10.92 11.47 -10.48
CA SER A 127 -9.51 11.78 -10.18
C SER A 127 -9.34 12.69 -8.98
N THR A 128 -8.14 12.64 -8.40
CA THR A 128 -7.67 13.55 -7.37
C THR A 128 -6.18 13.80 -7.52
N PRO A 129 -5.68 15.03 -7.25
CA PRO A 129 -4.24 15.30 -7.21
C PRO A 129 -3.57 14.73 -5.96
N GLU A 130 -4.35 14.19 -5.02
CA GLU A 130 -3.84 13.64 -3.77
C GLU A 130 -3.43 12.16 -3.89
N GLY A 131 -3.05 11.55 -2.77
CA GLY A 131 -2.56 10.17 -2.70
C GLY A 131 -3.62 9.12 -2.97
N PHE A 132 -3.15 7.88 -3.02
CA PHE A 132 -3.94 6.68 -3.30
C PHE A 132 -5.11 6.46 -2.32
N GLU A 133 -4.91 6.77 -1.04
CA GLU A 133 -5.90 6.65 0.01
C GLU A 133 -7.13 7.53 -0.23
N SER A 134 -6.93 8.68 -0.85
CA SER A 134 -7.97 9.67 -1.13
C SER A 134 -9.01 9.17 -2.14
N LEU A 135 -8.69 8.14 -2.92
CA LEU A 135 -9.65 7.51 -3.83
C LEU A 135 -10.82 6.83 -3.08
N ILE A 136 -10.57 6.36 -1.87
CA ILE A 136 -11.57 5.59 -1.09
C ILE A 136 -12.78 6.44 -0.69
N PRO A 137 -12.60 7.58 0.00
CA PRO A 137 -13.72 8.40 0.43
C PRO A 137 -14.46 9.05 -0.75
N ILE A 138 -13.75 9.43 -1.82
CA ILE A 138 -14.38 9.95 -3.05
C ILE A 138 -15.32 8.90 -3.63
N TYR A 139 -14.79 7.69 -3.87
CA TYR A 139 -15.57 6.61 -4.46
C TYR A 139 -16.78 6.24 -3.59
N ARG A 140 -16.60 6.14 -2.25
CA ARG A 140 -17.67 5.84 -1.31
C ARG A 140 -18.80 6.85 -1.41
N LYS A 141 -18.46 8.15 -1.32
CA LYS A 141 -19.43 9.24 -1.40
C LYS A 141 -20.15 9.23 -2.74
N ALA A 142 -19.40 9.25 -3.84
CA ALA A 142 -19.98 9.34 -5.18
C ALA A 142 -20.80 8.09 -5.57
N TYR A 143 -20.46 6.92 -5.06
CA TYR A 143 -21.25 5.71 -5.23
C TYR A 143 -22.62 5.82 -4.52
N HIS A 144 -22.66 6.33 -3.29
CA HIS A 144 -23.92 6.54 -2.54
C HIS A 144 -24.78 7.68 -3.10
N GLU A 145 -24.18 8.59 -3.83
CA GLU A 145 -24.87 9.69 -4.53
C GLU A 145 -25.26 9.32 -5.98
N ASP A 146 -25.11 8.05 -6.37
CA ASP A 146 -25.36 7.54 -7.72
C ASP A 146 -24.56 8.24 -8.83
N LEU A 147 -23.44 8.87 -8.49
CA LEU A 147 -22.55 9.55 -9.42
C LEU A 147 -21.52 8.59 -10.05
N LEU A 148 -21.17 7.51 -9.37
CA LEU A 148 -20.26 6.48 -9.86
C LEU A 148 -20.91 5.11 -9.87
N HIS A 149 -20.55 4.31 -10.84
CA HIS A 149 -20.98 2.93 -10.96
C HIS A 149 -20.32 2.03 -9.90
N LYS A 150 -20.86 0.82 -9.74
CA LYS A 150 -20.32 -0.24 -8.88
C LYS A 150 -18.85 -0.58 -9.16
N ILE A 151 -18.37 -0.31 -10.34
CA ILE A 151 -16.98 -0.42 -10.76
C ILE A 151 -16.57 0.92 -11.36
N ALA A 152 -15.50 1.49 -10.87
CA ALA A 152 -14.96 2.76 -11.36
C ALA A 152 -13.43 2.76 -11.33
N VAL A 153 -12.84 3.61 -12.16
CA VAL A 153 -11.40 3.86 -12.22
C VAL A 153 -11.11 5.18 -11.56
N GLY A 154 -10.35 5.13 -10.49
CA GLY A 154 -9.81 6.30 -9.81
C GLY A 154 -8.39 6.60 -10.25
N VAL A 155 -8.09 7.87 -10.51
CA VAL A 155 -6.75 8.35 -10.81
C VAL A 155 -6.29 9.21 -9.64
N SER A 156 -5.23 8.81 -8.98
CA SER A 156 -4.55 9.57 -7.93
C SER A 156 -3.20 10.08 -8.41
N ARG A 157 -2.51 10.84 -7.58
CA ARG A 157 -1.18 11.39 -7.88
C ARG A 157 -0.18 10.34 -8.37
N GLY A 158 -0.31 9.10 -7.96
CA GLY A 158 0.64 8.03 -8.29
C GLY A 158 0.18 7.12 -9.42
N GLY A 159 -1.05 7.20 -9.88
CA GLY A 159 -1.51 6.30 -10.95
C GLY A 159 -2.97 5.92 -10.92
N LYS A 160 -3.31 4.90 -11.69
CA LYS A 160 -4.67 4.41 -11.87
C LYS A 160 -4.97 3.21 -10.98
N SER A 161 -6.16 3.20 -10.41
CA SER A 161 -6.66 2.12 -9.57
C SER A 161 -8.09 1.77 -9.94
N LEU A 162 -8.43 0.50 -9.80
CA LEU A 162 -9.79 0.03 -10.00
C LEU A 162 -10.49 -0.10 -8.65
N LEU A 163 -11.64 0.54 -8.48
CA LEU A 163 -12.47 0.43 -7.31
C LEU A 163 -13.76 -0.32 -7.64
N ARG A 164 -14.17 -1.17 -6.71
CA ARG A 164 -15.40 -1.95 -6.86
C ARG A 164 -16.14 -2.04 -5.52
N TRP A 165 -17.41 -1.73 -5.55
CA TRP A 165 -18.31 -1.96 -4.42
C TRP A 165 -18.91 -3.38 -4.44
N SER A 166 -18.82 -4.10 -3.36
CA SER A 166 -19.45 -5.42 -3.22
C SER A 166 -19.58 -5.80 -1.75
N ASN A 167 -20.77 -6.29 -1.35
CA ASN A 167 -21.06 -6.76 0.02
C ASN A 167 -20.68 -5.71 1.10
N ASN A 168 -21.08 -4.46 0.89
CA ASN A 168 -20.79 -3.32 1.78
C ASN A 168 -19.28 -3.11 2.02
N LYS A 169 -18.47 -3.39 1.01
CA LYS A 169 -17.02 -3.19 1.04
C LYS A 169 -16.55 -2.58 -0.26
N ILE A 170 -15.48 -1.83 -0.17
CA ILE A 170 -14.72 -1.34 -1.32
C ILE A 170 -13.53 -2.26 -1.53
N TYR A 171 -13.34 -2.69 -2.75
CA TYR A 171 -12.16 -3.42 -3.21
C TYR A 171 -11.35 -2.47 -4.08
N LEU A 172 -10.19 -2.09 -3.59
CA LEU A 172 -9.26 -1.20 -4.27
C LEU A 172 -8.12 -2.02 -4.85
N SER A 173 -7.98 -2.01 -6.18
CA SER A 173 -7.01 -2.82 -6.90
C SER A 173 -6.04 -1.96 -7.67
N ALA A 174 -4.74 -2.22 -7.49
CA ALA A 174 -3.68 -1.56 -8.23
C ALA A 174 -2.51 -2.53 -8.49
N PRO A 175 -1.72 -2.30 -9.56
CA PRO A 175 -0.57 -3.13 -9.85
C PRO A 175 0.60 -2.81 -8.92
N VAL A 176 1.27 -3.88 -8.46
CA VAL A 176 2.52 -3.81 -7.72
C VAL A 176 3.56 -4.62 -8.47
N TYR A 177 4.75 -4.08 -8.61
CA TYR A 177 5.87 -4.72 -9.29
C TYR A 177 7.04 -4.86 -8.33
N MET A 178 7.77 -5.97 -8.46
CA MET A 178 9.06 -6.15 -7.81
C MET A 178 10.13 -5.88 -8.88
N ASP A 179 10.85 -4.77 -8.74
CA ASP A 179 11.87 -4.39 -9.70
C ASP A 179 13.12 -5.25 -9.55
N TYR A 180 13.60 -5.43 -8.30
CA TYR A 180 14.72 -6.28 -7.99
C TYR A 180 14.78 -6.66 -6.50
N GLU A 181 15.55 -7.70 -6.22
CA GLU A 181 15.98 -8.06 -4.87
C GLU A 181 17.48 -8.02 -4.77
N GLY A 182 18.01 -7.76 -3.58
CA GLY A 182 19.44 -7.66 -3.39
C GLY A 182 19.88 -8.02 -1.97
N ILE A 183 21.18 -8.07 -1.80
CA ILE A 183 21.83 -8.32 -0.51
C ILE A 183 22.84 -7.21 -0.26
N VAL A 184 22.65 -6.46 0.82
CA VAL A 184 23.67 -5.55 1.35
C VAL A 184 24.65 -6.39 2.14
N ARG A 185 25.92 -6.44 1.70
CA ARG A 185 27.01 -7.04 2.46
C ARG A 185 27.55 -5.98 3.41
N LYS A 186 27.87 -6.39 4.65
CA LYS A 186 28.64 -5.51 5.55
C LYS A 186 29.98 -5.22 4.89
N MET A 187 30.31 -3.97 4.72
CA MET A 187 31.67 -3.53 4.47
C MET A 187 32.49 -3.61 5.77
#